data_a7004457d4c54406534060d02bffc1f6
#
_entry.id   a7004457d4c54406534060d02bffc1f6
#
_cell.length_a   1.000
_cell.length_b   1.000
_cell.length_c   1.000
_cell.angle_alpha   90.00
_cell.angle_beta   90.00
_cell.angle_gamma   90.00
#
_symmetry.space_group_name_H-M   'P 1'
#
loop_
_entity.id
_entity.type
_entity.pdbx_description
1 polymer ?
#
loop_
_entity_poly.entity_id
_entity_poly.type
_entity_poly.pdbx_seq_one_letter_code
_entity_poly.pdbx_strand_id
1 'polypeptide(L)'
;MQLLLNPLVGAISAGCTALLKPSPYTPHVAKTIEGLISEIFDEQYVAVVQGDREVNTLLFGMRWDAIFFTGSPALGRIVMAAAAKNLTPVVLELGGKSPCIVDRGANIEVAARRIAWGKTLNAGQTCIAPDYLLIHRSLQDRFTEAFARALHRLHGDDAQQSPHYVRLVNDRAFAVSYTHLRAHETTLHLV
;
A
#
# COMPACT_ATOMS: atom_id res chain seq x y z
N MET A 1 -9.23 -3.44 -0.54
CA MET A 1 -9.97 -4.70 -0.34
C MET A 1 -9.09 -5.76 0.33
N GLN A 2 -8.03 -6.27 -0.29
CA GLN A 2 -7.18 -7.34 0.26
C GLN A 2 -6.64 -7.05 1.68
N LEU A 3 -6.05 -5.87 1.92
CA LEU A 3 -5.49 -5.49 3.23
C LEU A 3 -6.51 -5.38 4.36
N LEU A 4 -7.80 -5.33 4.04
CA LEU A 4 -8.88 -5.33 5.03
C LEU A 4 -9.44 -6.74 5.25
N LEU A 5 -9.62 -7.52 4.18
CA LEU A 5 -10.29 -8.82 4.26
C LEU A 5 -9.34 -9.95 4.68
N ASN A 6 -8.05 -9.93 4.32
CA ASN A 6 -7.11 -10.97 4.76
C ASN A 6 -6.99 -11.06 6.29
N PRO A 7 -6.82 -9.95 7.04
CA PRO A 7 -6.84 -10.01 8.50
C PRO A 7 -8.18 -10.49 9.07
N LEU A 8 -9.30 -10.16 8.43
CA LEU A 8 -10.63 -10.65 8.83
C LEU A 8 -10.72 -12.18 8.78
N VAL A 9 -10.16 -12.80 7.73
CA VAL A 9 -10.12 -14.28 7.64
C VAL A 9 -9.42 -14.88 8.85
N GLY A 10 -8.29 -14.30 9.26
CA GLY A 10 -7.56 -14.73 10.47
C GLY A 10 -8.39 -14.56 11.74
N ALA A 11 -9.05 -13.41 11.91
CA ALA A 11 -9.89 -13.13 13.06
C ALA A 11 -11.07 -14.11 13.17
N ILE A 12 -11.80 -14.33 12.08
CA ILE A 12 -12.92 -15.29 12.03
C ILE A 12 -12.43 -16.72 12.32
N SER A 13 -11.31 -17.13 11.74
CA SER A 13 -10.72 -18.45 11.96
C SER A 13 -10.34 -18.70 13.42
N ALA A 14 -10.01 -17.62 14.14
CA ALA A 14 -9.72 -17.66 15.57
C ALA A 14 -10.97 -17.54 16.46
N GLY A 15 -12.17 -17.40 15.88
CA GLY A 15 -13.42 -17.23 16.62
C GLY A 15 -13.64 -15.82 17.18
N CYS A 16 -12.93 -14.81 16.66
CA CYS A 16 -13.09 -13.42 17.09
C CYS A 16 -14.27 -12.74 16.40
N THR A 17 -14.93 -11.84 17.10
CA THR A 17 -15.74 -10.80 16.48
C THR A 17 -14.84 -9.73 15.85
N ALA A 18 -15.32 -9.02 14.84
CA ALA A 18 -14.50 -8.05 14.14
C ALA A 18 -15.26 -6.77 13.78
N LEU A 19 -14.62 -5.63 14.00
CA LEU A 19 -15.05 -4.35 13.45
C LEU A 19 -14.10 -3.93 12.32
N LEU A 20 -14.62 -3.77 11.13
CA LEU A 20 -13.88 -3.33 9.95
C LEU A 20 -14.04 -1.83 9.74
N LYS A 21 -12.93 -1.15 9.54
CA LYS A 21 -12.93 0.28 9.20
C LYS A 21 -12.14 0.51 7.92
N PRO A 22 -12.79 0.51 6.73
CA PRO A 22 -12.14 0.76 5.45
C PRO A 22 -11.63 2.19 5.32
N SER A 23 -10.70 2.41 4.39
CA SER A 23 -10.14 3.73 4.12
C SER A 23 -11.19 4.68 3.53
N PRO A 24 -11.28 5.94 4.00
CA PRO A 24 -12.16 6.95 3.42
C PRO A 24 -11.74 7.39 2.01
N TYR A 25 -10.52 7.10 1.59
CA TYR A 25 -10.02 7.42 0.24
C TYR A 25 -10.56 6.48 -0.85
N THR A 26 -11.26 5.41 -0.47
CA THR A 26 -11.84 4.44 -1.40
C THR A 26 -13.34 4.22 -1.09
N PRO A 27 -14.19 5.25 -1.20
CA PRO A 27 -15.58 5.19 -0.70
C PRO A 27 -16.41 4.13 -1.42
N HIS A 28 -16.25 3.95 -2.72
CA HIS A 28 -17.00 2.93 -3.47
C HIS A 28 -16.62 1.51 -3.04
N VAL A 29 -15.33 1.26 -2.81
CA VAL A 29 -14.86 -0.03 -2.28
C VAL A 29 -15.36 -0.24 -0.85
N ALA A 30 -15.36 0.80 -0.02
CA ALA A 30 -15.85 0.74 1.35
C ALA A 30 -17.34 0.36 1.39
N LYS A 31 -18.16 1.02 0.56
CA LYS A 31 -19.59 0.72 0.44
C LYS A 31 -19.87 -0.70 -0.07
N THR A 32 -19.09 -1.18 -1.05
CA THR A 32 -19.23 -2.54 -1.55
C THR A 32 -18.88 -3.57 -0.47
N ILE A 33 -17.82 -3.34 0.30
CA ILE A 33 -17.43 -4.24 1.41
C ILE A 33 -18.51 -4.25 2.49
N GLU A 34 -19.04 -3.09 2.86
CA GLU A 34 -20.12 -2.97 3.84
C GLU A 34 -21.34 -3.80 3.41
N GLY A 35 -21.79 -3.66 2.14
CA GLY A 35 -22.89 -4.44 1.60
C GLY A 35 -22.60 -5.95 1.64
N LEU A 36 -21.42 -6.39 1.19
CA LEU A 36 -21.05 -7.81 1.21
C LEU A 36 -20.98 -8.39 2.63
N ILE A 37 -20.45 -7.65 3.58
CA ILE A 37 -20.33 -8.11 4.97
C ILE A 37 -21.72 -8.21 5.62
N SER A 38 -22.58 -7.22 5.43
CA SER A 38 -23.93 -7.20 6.00
C SER A 38 -24.87 -8.29 5.40
N GLU A 39 -24.58 -8.78 4.19
CA GLU A 39 -25.30 -9.90 3.61
C GLU A 39 -24.88 -11.26 4.19
N ILE A 40 -23.64 -11.37 4.70
CA ILE A 40 -23.04 -12.64 5.09
C ILE A 40 -23.03 -12.84 6.61
N PHE A 41 -22.84 -11.77 7.37
CA PHE A 41 -22.63 -11.82 8.81
C PHE A 41 -23.63 -10.95 9.57
N ASP A 42 -24.05 -11.42 10.74
CA ASP A 42 -24.73 -10.57 11.70
C ASP A 42 -23.80 -9.46 12.18
N GLU A 43 -24.33 -8.24 12.35
CA GLU A 43 -23.57 -7.06 12.78
C GLU A 43 -22.88 -7.29 14.15
N GLN A 44 -23.46 -8.10 15.01
CA GLN A 44 -22.87 -8.47 16.30
C GLN A 44 -21.59 -9.33 16.16
N TYR A 45 -21.41 -9.96 15.00
CA TYR A 45 -20.25 -10.81 14.74
C TYR A 45 -19.20 -10.09 13.89
N VAL A 46 -19.61 -9.52 12.74
CA VAL A 46 -18.72 -8.70 11.90
C VAL A 46 -19.45 -7.45 11.47
N ALA A 47 -18.95 -6.29 11.92
CA ALA A 47 -19.50 -4.99 11.57
C ALA A 47 -18.55 -4.20 10.66
N VAL A 48 -19.10 -3.29 9.86
CA VAL A 48 -18.34 -2.33 9.06
C VAL A 48 -18.74 -0.91 9.46
N VAL A 49 -17.74 -0.09 9.79
CA VAL A 49 -17.95 1.33 10.08
C VAL A 49 -17.18 2.16 9.06
N GLN A 50 -17.90 2.99 8.33
CA GLN A 50 -17.31 3.99 7.44
C GLN A 50 -17.10 5.30 8.18
N GLY A 51 -16.17 6.10 7.71
CA GLY A 51 -15.91 7.43 8.27
C GLY A 51 -14.46 7.86 8.11
N ASP A 52 -14.22 9.07 8.54
CA ASP A 52 -12.97 9.80 8.39
C ASP A 52 -12.13 9.81 9.67
N ARG A 53 -11.42 10.92 9.89
CA ARG A 53 -10.55 11.11 11.04
C ARG A 53 -11.27 11.11 12.38
N GLU A 54 -12.51 11.62 12.42
CA GLU A 54 -13.29 11.70 13.66
C GLU A 54 -13.71 10.31 14.12
N VAL A 55 -14.20 9.50 13.18
CA VAL A 55 -14.54 8.09 13.46
C VAL A 55 -13.30 7.31 13.88
N ASN A 56 -12.14 7.52 13.25
CA ASN A 56 -10.89 6.90 13.71
C ASN A 56 -10.55 7.27 15.15
N THR A 57 -10.73 8.54 15.51
CA THR A 57 -10.44 9.02 16.87
C THR A 57 -11.36 8.36 17.91
N LEU A 58 -12.65 8.23 17.58
CA LEU A 58 -13.61 7.51 18.42
C LEU A 58 -13.22 6.05 18.61
N LEU A 59 -12.94 5.34 17.51
CA LEU A 59 -12.54 3.92 17.54
C LEU A 59 -11.25 3.71 18.34
N PHE A 60 -10.25 4.58 18.19
CA PHE A 60 -9.01 4.49 18.96
C PHE A 60 -9.21 4.79 20.45
N GLY A 61 -10.27 5.49 20.82
CA GLY A 61 -10.65 5.73 22.22
C GLY A 61 -11.36 4.54 22.89
N MET A 62 -11.82 3.58 22.12
CA MET A 62 -12.52 2.40 22.61
C MET A 62 -11.53 1.33 23.13
N ARG A 63 -12.04 0.42 23.95
CA ARG A 63 -11.26 -0.75 24.38
C ARG A 63 -11.44 -1.89 23.40
N TRP A 64 -10.32 -2.41 22.88
CA TRP A 64 -10.24 -3.54 21.97
C TRP A 64 -9.38 -4.64 22.58
N ASP A 65 -9.65 -5.90 22.23
CA ASP A 65 -8.81 -7.04 22.59
C ASP A 65 -7.57 -7.14 21.67
N ALA A 66 -7.67 -6.69 20.42
CA ALA A 66 -6.56 -6.55 19.48
C ALA A 66 -6.88 -5.50 18.42
N ILE A 67 -5.85 -4.85 17.86
CA ILE A 67 -5.98 -3.94 16.71
C ILE A 67 -5.03 -4.38 15.62
N PHE A 68 -5.56 -4.65 14.43
CA PHE A 68 -4.79 -4.82 13.20
C PHE A 68 -4.91 -3.54 12.36
N PHE A 69 -3.79 -2.92 12.06
CA PHE A 69 -3.77 -1.64 11.35
C PHE A 69 -2.79 -1.67 10.18
N THR A 70 -3.25 -1.22 9.00
CA THR A 70 -2.40 -0.96 7.84
C THR A 70 -2.47 0.51 7.46
N GLY A 71 -1.31 1.17 7.34
CA GLY A 71 -1.26 2.58 6.94
C GLY A 71 0.12 3.20 7.06
N SER A 72 0.15 4.54 7.23
CA SER A 72 1.42 5.26 7.36
C SER A 72 2.06 5.08 8.75
N PRO A 73 3.42 5.17 8.86
CA PRO A 73 4.09 5.15 10.16
C PRO A 73 3.60 6.23 11.14
N ALA A 74 3.21 7.40 10.61
CA ALA A 74 2.69 8.48 11.45
C ALA A 74 1.37 8.08 12.12
N LEU A 75 0.46 7.46 11.37
CA LEU A 75 -0.82 6.99 11.92
C LEU A 75 -0.64 5.74 12.78
N GLY A 76 0.29 4.85 12.43
CA GLY A 76 0.64 3.69 13.24
C GLY A 76 1.11 4.07 14.65
N ARG A 77 1.88 5.16 14.80
CA ARG A 77 2.26 5.68 16.12
C ARG A 77 1.04 6.13 16.93
N ILE A 78 0.06 6.76 16.30
CA ILE A 78 -1.19 7.18 16.97
C ILE A 78 -1.98 5.96 17.43
N VAL A 79 -2.11 4.94 16.59
CA VAL A 79 -2.77 3.67 16.93
C VAL A 79 -2.09 3.01 18.12
N MET A 80 -0.78 2.87 18.09
CA MET A 80 0.00 2.25 19.17
C MET A 80 -0.14 3.02 20.48
N ALA A 81 -0.07 4.36 20.44
CA ALA A 81 -0.22 5.20 21.63
C ALA A 81 -1.64 5.10 22.23
N ALA A 82 -2.66 5.00 21.40
CA ALA A 82 -4.04 4.81 21.84
C ALA A 82 -4.24 3.42 22.47
N ALA A 83 -3.76 2.37 21.84
CA ALA A 83 -3.84 0.99 22.28
C ALA A 83 -3.11 0.77 23.63
N ALA A 84 -1.98 1.43 23.83
CA ALA A 84 -1.18 1.33 25.06
C ALA A 84 -1.97 1.71 26.33
N LYS A 85 -2.95 2.60 26.23
CA LYS A 85 -3.80 3.00 27.37
C LYS A 85 -4.60 1.83 27.96
N ASN A 86 -4.94 0.87 27.14
CA ASN A 86 -5.72 -0.32 27.51
C ASN A 86 -4.89 -1.61 27.46
N LEU A 87 -3.57 -1.52 27.25
CA LEU A 87 -2.67 -2.66 27.02
C LEU A 87 -3.14 -3.55 25.86
N THR A 88 -3.82 -2.97 24.86
CA THR A 88 -4.32 -3.66 23.70
C THR A 88 -3.15 -4.03 22.77
N PRO A 89 -2.95 -5.30 22.41
CA PRO A 89 -1.94 -5.71 21.43
C PRO A 89 -2.26 -5.13 20.06
N VAL A 90 -1.21 -4.74 19.33
CA VAL A 90 -1.35 -4.17 17.99
C VAL A 90 -0.48 -4.91 16.98
N VAL A 91 -1.03 -5.13 15.79
CA VAL A 91 -0.27 -5.52 14.60
C VAL A 91 -0.28 -4.34 13.64
N LEU A 92 0.91 -3.83 13.30
CA LEU A 92 1.08 -2.64 12.48
C LEU A 92 1.76 -3.02 11.15
N GLU A 93 0.99 -2.97 10.07
CA GLU A 93 1.49 -3.07 8.70
C GLU A 93 1.68 -1.66 8.15
N LEU A 94 2.92 -1.26 7.95
CA LEU A 94 3.30 0.12 7.62
C LEU A 94 3.98 0.22 6.25
N GLY A 95 4.63 1.33 5.98
CA GLY A 95 5.37 1.54 4.75
C GLY A 95 6.67 0.73 4.69
N GLY A 96 7.25 0.65 3.50
CA GLY A 96 8.50 -0.06 3.26
C GLY A 96 9.39 0.64 2.25
N LYS A 97 10.66 0.25 2.27
CA LYS A 97 11.72 0.61 1.32
C LYS A 97 12.33 -0.69 0.78
N SER A 98 11.54 -1.41 -0.02
CA SER A 98 11.89 -2.76 -0.45
C SER A 98 13.01 -2.76 -1.50
N PRO A 99 14.19 -3.33 -1.22
CA PRO A 99 15.25 -3.50 -2.19
C PRO A 99 14.85 -4.53 -3.25
N CYS A 100 15.25 -4.29 -4.49
CA CYS A 100 15.16 -5.28 -5.54
C CYS A 100 16.58 -5.58 -6.06
N ILE A 101 16.96 -6.85 -6.04
CA ILE A 101 18.32 -7.27 -6.39
C ILE A 101 18.29 -8.04 -7.71
N VAL A 102 19.06 -7.58 -8.69
CA VAL A 102 19.22 -8.24 -9.98
C VAL A 102 20.70 -8.61 -10.17
N ASP A 103 21.03 -9.85 -9.88
CA ASP A 103 22.38 -10.36 -9.99
C ASP A 103 22.68 -10.91 -11.39
N ARG A 104 23.95 -11.22 -11.63
CA ARG A 104 24.56 -11.60 -12.92
C ARG A 104 23.83 -12.73 -13.66
N GLY A 105 23.28 -13.70 -12.92
CA GLY A 105 22.55 -14.83 -13.49
C GLY A 105 21.05 -14.56 -13.78
N ALA A 106 20.56 -13.35 -13.52
CA ALA A 106 19.14 -13.05 -13.68
C ALA A 106 18.71 -13.00 -15.17
N ASN A 107 17.52 -13.51 -15.45
CA ASN A 107 16.87 -13.30 -16.72
C ASN A 107 16.34 -11.85 -16.80
N ILE A 108 17.01 -11.01 -17.56
CA ILE A 108 16.76 -9.57 -17.61
C ILE A 108 15.34 -9.22 -18.09
N GLU A 109 14.83 -9.89 -19.13
CA GLU A 109 13.48 -9.63 -19.66
C GLU A 109 12.41 -9.96 -18.62
N VAL A 110 12.56 -11.06 -17.89
CA VAL A 110 11.63 -11.45 -16.82
C VAL A 110 11.74 -10.50 -15.64
N ALA A 111 12.97 -10.17 -15.22
CA ALA A 111 13.22 -9.25 -14.12
C ALA A 111 12.61 -7.86 -14.41
N ALA A 112 12.93 -7.27 -15.55
CA ALA A 112 12.42 -5.97 -15.96
C ALA A 112 10.89 -5.93 -16.00
N ARG A 113 10.25 -6.93 -16.57
CA ARG A 113 8.78 -7.03 -16.64
C ARG A 113 8.15 -7.12 -15.25
N ARG A 114 8.68 -7.97 -14.36
CA ARG A 114 8.16 -8.14 -13.00
C ARG A 114 8.37 -6.90 -12.14
N ILE A 115 9.53 -6.26 -12.25
CA ILE A 115 9.85 -5.04 -11.51
C ILE A 115 9.00 -3.87 -12.01
N ALA A 116 8.83 -3.72 -13.33
CA ALA A 116 7.94 -2.71 -13.91
C ALA A 116 6.51 -2.87 -13.40
N TRP A 117 5.97 -4.08 -13.47
CA TRP A 117 4.63 -4.37 -12.95
C TRP A 117 4.53 -4.10 -11.44
N GLY A 118 5.46 -4.63 -10.63
CA GLY A 118 5.43 -4.47 -9.18
C GLY A 118 5.60 -3.01 -8.73
N LYS A 119 6.39 -2.21 -9.48
CA LYS A 119 6.57 -0.78 -9.19
C LYS A 119 5.39 0.06 -9.60
N THR A 120 4.72 -0.28 -10.70
CA THR A 120 3.62 0.55 -11.24
C THR A 120 2.24 0.12 -10.76
N LEU A 121 2.12 -1.06 -10.14
CA LEU A 121 0.89 -1.48 -9.48
C LEU A 121 0.47 -0.43 -8.45
N ASN A 122 -0.77 0.05 -8.55
CA ASN A 122 -1.32 1.11 -7.71
C ASN A 122 -0.46 2.39 -7.70
N ALA A 123 0.20 2.72 -8.83
CA ALA A 123 1.16 3.82 -8.98
C ALA A 123 2.32 3.78 -7.95
N GLY A 124 2.73 2.59 -7.54
CA GLY A 124 3.80 2.40 -6.55
C GLY A 124 3.39 2.65 -5.10
N GLN A 125 2.13 2.94 -4.82
CA GLN A 125 1.59 3.18 -3.48
C GLN A 125 1.32 1.86 -2.75
N THR A 126 2.36 1.03 -2.62
CA THR A 126 2.29 -0.32 -2.04
C THR A 126 3.51 -0.53 -1.13
N CYS A 127 3.28 -1.01 0.09
CA CYS A 127 4.33 -1.19 1.10
C CYS A 127 5.46 -2.14 0.65
N ILE A 128 5.16 -3.10 -0.21
CA ILE A 128 6.10 -4.08 -0.77
C ILE A 128 6.56 -3.75 -2.20
N ALA A 129 6.21 -2.58 -2.75
CA ALA A 129 6.66 -2.19 -4.08
C ALA A 129 8.18 -2.12 -4.14
N PRO A 130 8.82 -2.55 -5.24
CA PRO A 130 10.24 -2.30 -5.47
C PRO A 130 10.54 -0.81 -5.33
N ASP A 131 11.39 -0.43 -4.37
CA ASP A 131 11.70 0.99 -4.11
C ASP A 131 13.00 1.40 -4.78
N TYR A 132 14.05 0.61 -4.60
CA TYR A 132 15.32 0.81 -5.27
C TYR A 132 15.89 -0.49 -5.81
N LEU A 133 16.72 -0.35 -6.84
CA LEU A 133 17.29 -1.48 -7.56
C LEU A 133 18.79 -1.56 -7.32
N LEU A 134 19.25 -2.71 -6.85
CA LEU A 134 20.65 -3.10 -6.82
C LEU A 134 20.90 -4.04 -7.99
N ILE A 135 21.60 -3.56 -9.01
CA ILE A 135 21.84 -4.33 -10.22
C ILE A 135 23.33 -4.53 -10.46
N HIS A 136 23.73 -5.73 -10.92
CA HIS A 136 25.08 -5.97 -11.35
C HIS A 136 25.44 -5.06 -12.54
N ARG A 137 26.56 -4.34 -12.45
CA ARG A 137 26.96 -3.29 -13.41
C ARG A 137 26.88 -3.75 -14.88
N SER A 138 27.29 -4.99 -15.18
CA SER A 138 27.26 -5.51 -16.56
C SER A 138 25.85 -5.71 -17.12
N LEU A 139 24.79 -5.57 -16.32
CA LEU A 139 23.41 -5.78 -16.74
C LEU A 139 22.63 -4.45 -16.80
N GLN A 140 23.23 -3.35 -16.36
CA GLN A 140 22.53 -2.07 -16.18
C GLN A 140 21.86 -1.59 -17.46
N ASP A 141 22.59 -1.49 -18.57
CA ASP A 141 22.06 -0.94 -19.84
C ASP A 141 20.96 -1.85 -20.41
N ARG A 142 21.22 -3.15 -20.44
CA ARG A 142 20.22 -4.14 -20.91
C ARG A 142 18.95 -4.12 -20.08
N PHE A 143 19.10 -3.96 -18.77
CA PHE A 143 17.96 -3.86 -17.87
C PHE A 143 17.19 -2.58 -18.13
N THR A 144 17.85 -1.44 -18.25
CA THR A 144 17.21 -0.13 -18.49
C THR A 144 16.36 -0.17 -19.76
N GLU A 145 16.90 -0.72 -20.86
CA GLU A 145 16.15 -0.90 -22.10
C GLU A 145 14.96 -1.85 -21.94
N ALA A 146 15.17 -3.00 -21.30
CA ALA A 146 14.10 -3.97 -21.07
C ALA A 146 13.01 -3.42 -20.16
N PHE A 147 13.38 -2.62 -19.15
CA PHE A 147 12.46 -1.96 -18.25
C PHE A 147 11.62 -0.90 -18.97
N ALA A 148 12.24 -0.07 -19.82
CA ALA A 148 11.53 0.90 -20.66
C ALA A 148 10.51 0.22 -21.59
N ARG A 149 10.90 -0.87 -22.25
CA ARG A 149 9.97 -1.68 -23.07
C ARG A 149 8.83 -2.27 -22.23
N ALA A 150 9.10 -2.70 -21.00
CA ALA A 150 8.08 -3.24 -20.11
C ALA A 150 7.08 -2.18 -19.67
N LEU A 151 7.53 -0.98 -19.34
CA LEU A 151 6.66 0.16 -19.00
C LEU A 151 5.78 0.56 -20.17
N HIS A 152 6.36 0.66 -21.36
CA HIS A 152 5.61 0.96 -22.57
C HIS A 152 4.49 -0.07 -22.84
N ARG A 153 4.77 -1.37 -22.68
CA ARG A 153 3.74 -2.42 -22.82
C ARG A 153 2.62 -2.33 -21.79
N LEU A 154 2.93 -1.88 -20.56
CA LEU A 154 1.95 -1.79 -19.49
C LEU A 154 1.08 -0.54 -19.60
N HIS A 155 1.63 0.57 -20.04
CA HIS A 155 1.00 1.88 -19.91
C HIS A 155 0.89 2.68 -21.22
N GLY A 156 1.50 2.19 -22.33
CA GLY A 156 1.57 2.89 -23.62
C GLY A 156 2.67 3.94 -23.64
N ASP A 157 2.64 4.80 -24.66
CA ASP A 157 3.64 5.86 -24.88
C ASP A 157 3.55 6.97 -23.83
N ASP A 158 2.35 7.23 -23.35
CA ASP A 158 2.07 8.23 -22.32
C ASP A 158 1.29 7.61 -21.16
N ALA A 159 1.98 7.33 -20.07
CA ALA A 159 1.37 6.79 -18.85
C ALA A 159 0.31 7.74 -18.26
N GLN A 160 0.39 9.05 -18.54
CA GLN A 160 -0.59 10.02 -18.08
C GLN A 160 -1.95 9.85 -18.81
N GLN A 161 -1.94 9.38 -20.02
CA GLN A 161 -3.15 9.09 -20.82
C GLN A 161 -3.62 7.64 -20.67
N SER A 162 -2.85 6.80 -20.02
CA SER A 162 -3.20 5.38 -19.87
C SER A 162 -4.46 5.19 -19.02
N PRO A 163 -5.48 4.47 -19.51
CA PRO A 163 -6.68 4.16 -18.75
C PRO A 163 -6.44 3.10 -17.68
N HIS A 164 -5.28 2.42 -17.71
CA HIS A 164 -4.92 1.34 -16.81
C HIS A 164 -3.96 1.79 -15.70
N TYR A 165 -3.44 3.02 -15.77
CA TYR A 165 -2.53 3.55 -14.77
C TYR A 165 -3.26 4.47 -13.81
N VAL A 166 -3.38 4.04 -12.55
CA VAL A 166 -4.04 4.85 -11.50
C VAL A 166 -3.22 6.08 -11.13
N ARG A 167 -3.84 7.01 -10.42
CA ARG A 167 -3.20 8.24 -9.94
C ARG A 167 -2.81 8.12 -8.48
N LEU A 168 -1.99 9.05 -8.01
CA LEU A 168 -1.72 9.20 -6.58
C LEU A 168 -3.01 9.59 -5.85
N VAL A 169 -3.14 9.09 -4.63
CA VAL A 169 -4.41 9.11 -3.88
C VAL A 169 -4.95 10.51 -3.57
N ASN A 170 -4.06 11.50 -3.46
CA ASN A 170 -4.42 12.91 -3.23
C ASN A 170 -3.23 13.84 -3.53
N ASP A 171 -3.50 15.16 -3.58
CA ASP A 171 -2.52 16.20 -3.90
C ASP A 171 -1.36 16.26 -2.89
N ARG A 172 -1.62 15.97 -1.62
CA ARG A 172 -0.57 15.92 -0.59
C ARG A 172 0.43 14.80 -0.88
N ALA A 173 -0.04 13.61 -1.26
CA ALA A 173 0.81 12.49 -1.63
C ALA A 173 1.61 12.81 -2.91
N PHE A 174 0.98 13.48 -3.87
CA PHE A 174 1.64 13.97 -5.08
C PHE A 174 2.76 14.96 -4.74
N ALA A 175 2.50 15.98 -3.92
CA ALA A 175 3.48 16.99 -3.54
C ALA A 175 4.71 16.37 -2.85
N VAL A 176 4.50 15.42 -1.95
CA VAL A 176 5.59 14.70 -1.27
C VAL A 176 6.43 13.90 -2.28
N SER A 177 5.79 13.13 -3.16
CA SER A 177 6.47 12.34 -4.19
C SER A 177 7.28 13.23 -5.15
N TYR A 178 6.68 14.31 -5.62
CA TYR A 178 7.32 15.27 -6.53
C TYR A 178 8.55 15.94 -5.90
N THR A 179 8.46 16.36 -4.65
CA THR A 179 9.59 16.97 -3.91
C THR A 179 10.76 16.00 -3.82
N HIS A 180 10.51 14.74 -3.49
CA HIS A 180 11.57 13.73 -3.39
C HIS A 180 12.20 13.39 -4.74
N LEU A 181 11.41 13.30 -5.82
CA LEU A 181 11.95 13.09 -7.17
C LEU A 181 12.87 14.23 -7.59
N ARG A 182 12.47 15.48 -7.40
CA ARG A 182 13.31 16.65 -7.73
C ARG A 182 14.59 16.74 -6.89
N ALA A 183 14.55 16.34 -5.63
CA ALA A 183 15.74 16.30 -4.78
C ALA A 183 16.78 15.29 -5.32
N HIS A 184 16.35 14.16 -5.88
CA HIS A 184 17.25 13.20 -6.54
C HIS A 184 17.83 13.73 -7.85
N GLU A 185 17.07 14.47 -8.65
CA GLU A 185 17.56 15.09 -9.88
C GLU A 185 18.67 16.13 -9.60
N THR A 186 18.54 16.92 -8.54
CA THR A 186 19.55 17.91 -8.15
C THR A 186 20.86 17.30 -7.61
N THR A 187 20.80 16.12 -7.02
CA THR A 187 21.99 15.42 -6.50
C THR A 187 22.82 14.76 -7.61
N LEU A 188 22.21 14.38 -8.72
CA LEU A 188 22.90 13.83 -9.88
C LEU A 188 23.75 14.85 -10.65
N HIS A 189 23.54 16.15 -10.44
CA HIS A 189 24.35 17.22 -11.01
C HIS A 189 25.53 17.67 -10.14
N LEU A 190 25.71 17.04 -8.96
CA LEU A 190 26.77 17.37 -8.00
C LEU A 190 27.89 16.31 -7.91
N VAL A 191 27.93 15.34 -8.83
CA VAL A 191 28.99 14.31 -8.91
C VAL A 191 29.73 14.42 -10.23
#